data_ae9fe2bbb06f37845278c7821a15d393
#
_entry.id   ae9fe2bbb06f37845278c7821a15d393
#
_cell.length_a   1.000
_cell.length_b   1.000
_cell.length_c   1.000
_cell.angle_alpha   90.00
_cell.angle_beta   90.00
_cell.angle_gamma   90.00
#
_symmetry.space_group_name_H-M   'P 1'
#
loop_
_entity.id
_entity.type
_entity.pdbx_description
1 polymer ?
#
loop_
_entity_poly.entity_id
_entity_poly.type
_entity_poly.pdbx_seq_one_letter_code
_entity_poly.pdbx_strand_id
1 'polypeptide(L)'
;MTKSNNKNGLIELVRFLCSVWVAYFHGFFPILSDKFSGGNISVDFFFMVSGLFFLKSIEKYREKPFCEGACFIFWGRTKRFIVPLIIAALSISYCNVAFALDFNGFNWPFSFLWFFAAQFVYLSFFYFLLKKIKSRSTFNVACIIVICVLLFASRFVSSPINAPVRGPAMIAIGMLLSQIPTISINAKDESRSRRLTLTVNAIGFALAAALMLFIAYVPGFAIGKIYIFCCIACPLLLYFASALPVRSKFLNFLGEVSVFIYLGQCPILLHHYYVSRDTREQFIPLCICAALLFVINRIINKKQLIK
;
A
#
# COMPACT_ATOMS: atom_id res chain seq x y z
N MET A 1 -11.46 -22.58 16.50
CA MET A 1 -10.62 -22.84 15.30
C MET A 1 -9.97 -21.52 14.88
N THR A 2 -8.72 -21.31 15.21
CA THR A 2 -7.94 -20.15 14.75
C THR A 2 -7.77 -20.26 13.24
N LYS A 3 -8.44 -19.38 12.47
CA LYS A 3 -8.16 -19.22 11.05
C LYS A 3 -6.66 -19.05 10.87
N SER A 4 -5.99 -20.08 10.35
CA SER A 4 -4.59 -20.02 9.98
C SER A 4 -4.39 -18.79 9.13
N ASN A 5 -3.63 -17.83 9.63
CA ASN A 5 -3.35 -16.58 8.96
C ASN A 5 -2.40 -16.90 7.77
N ASN A 6 -2.98 -17.23 6.61
CA ASN A 6 -2.25 -17.53 5.37
C ASN A 6 -1.66 -16.27 4.71
N LYS A 7 -1.18 -15.32 5.51
CA LYS A 7 -0.51 -14.14 4.99
C LYS A 7 0.90 -14.51 4.51
N ASN A 8 1.30 -13.90 3.39
CA ASN A 8 2.66 -14.05 2.89
C ASN A 8 3.60 -13.07 3.63
N GLY A 9 4.53 -13.60 4.40
CA GLY A 9 5.43 -12.81 5.25
C GLY A 9 6.33 -11.86 4.46
N LEU A 10 6.74 -12.20 3.23
CA LEU A 10 7.56 -11.29 2.41
C LEU A 10 6.76 -10.06 1.95
N ILE A 11 5.51 -10.24 1.54
CA ILE A 11 4.65 -9.10 1.19
C ILE A 11 4.44 -8.21 2.44
N GLU A 12 4.24 -8.81 3.61
CA GLU A 12 4.09 -8.06 4.87
C GLU A 12 5.38 -7.31 5.25
N LEU A 13 6.55 -7.91 5.03
CA LEU A 13 7.84 -7.24 5.22
C LEU A 13 7.99 -6.04 4.29
N VAL A 14 7.71 -6.21 3.00
CA VAL A 14 7.83 -5.10 2.03
C VAL A 14 6.83 -3.98 2.37
N ARG A 15 5.62 -4.31 2.81
CA ARG A 15 4.64 -3.32 3.29
C ARG A 15 5.20 -2.51 4.45
N PHE A 16 5.84 -3.16 5.41
CA PHE A 16 6.48 -2.48 6.54
C PHE A 16 7.60 -1.55 6.06
N LEU A 17 8.51 -2.05 5.22
CA LEU A 17 9.61 -1.24 4.67
C LEU A 17 9.09 -0.04 3.87
N CYS A 18 8.04 -0.22 3.06
CA CYS A 18 7.40 0.88 2.35
C CYS A 18 6.77 1.92 3.29
N SER A 19 6.18 1.50 4.42
CA SER A 19 5.64 2.44 5.42
C SER A 19 6.75 3.26 6.09
N VAL A 20 7.86 2.61 6.40
CA VAL A 20 9.07 3.28 6.92
C VAL A 20 9.64 4.24 5.87
N TRP A 21 9.64 3.86 4.60
CA TRP A 21 10.10 4.74 3.51
C TRP A 21 9.20 5.97 3.33
N VAL A 22 7.88 5.83 3.47
CA VAL A 22 6.97 6.99 3.49
C VAL A 22 7.31 7.92 4.66
N ALA A 23 7.51 7.36 5.86
CA ALA A 23 7.91 8.15 7.03
C ALA A 23 9.24 8.86 6.82
N TYR A 24 10.20 8.17 6.23
CA TYR A 24 11.48 8.73 5.83
C TYR A 24 11.33 9.91 4.86
N PHE A 25 10.52 9.76 3.82
CA PHE A 25 10.23 10.81 2.84
C PHE A 25 9.63 12.07 3.48
N HIS A 26 8.86 11.90 4.55
CA HIS A 26 8.31 13.01 5.34
C HIS A 26 9.30 13.58 6.37
N GLY A 27 10.55 13.14 6.36
CA GLY A 27 11.63 13.73 7.16
C GLY A 27 11.77 13.21 8.59
N PHE A 28 11.09 12.09 8.95
CA PHE A 28 11.18 11.53 10.31
C PHE A 28 12.52 10.88 10.66
N PHE A 29 13.44 10.74 9.72
CA PHE A 29 14.74 10.11 9.92
C PHE A 29 15.89 11.05 9.54
N PRO A 30 16.72 11.49 10.47
CA PRO A 30 17.74 12.53 10.22
C PRO A 30 18.96 12.04 9.43
N ILE A 31 19.21 10.72 9.39
CA ILE A 31 20.54 10.19 9.00
C ILE A 31 20.73 10.06 7.48
N LEU A 32 19.66 10.10 6.69
CA LEU A 32 19.70 9.77 5.27
C LEU A 32 18.96 10.77 4.35
N SER A 33 18.57 11.95 4.89
CA SER A 33 17.59 12.86 4.26
C SER A 33 17.90 13.26 2.82
N ASP A 34 19.17 13.32 2.43
CA ASP A 34 19.57 13.85 1.14
C ASP A 34 19.74 12.80 0.04
N LYS A 35 19.74 11.51 0.42
CA LYS A 35 20.11 10.42 -0.49
C LYS A 35 18.94 9.60 -1.02
N PHE A 36 17.83 9.55 -0.29
CA PHE A 36 16.66 8.75 -0.72
C PHE A 36 15.51 9.66 -1.14
N SER A 37 15.17 9.64 -2.42
CA SER A 37 14.01 10.34 -2.98
C SER A 37 12.86 9.38 -3.24
N GLY A 38 11.62 9.87 -3.32
CA GLY A 38 10.51 9.13 -3.90
C GLY A 38 9.67 8.30 -2.93
N GLY A 39 9.55 8.69 -1.65
CA GLY A 39 8.67 7.99 -0.70
C GLY A 39 7.20 7.94 -1.12
N ASN A 40 6.75 8.88 -1.94
CA ASN A 40 5.43 8.84 -2.58
C ASN A 40 5.24 7.61 -3.49
N ILE A 41 6.32 7.04 -4.03
CA ILE A 41 6.30 5.80 -4.83
C ILE A 41 5.90 4.60 -3.96
N SER A 42 6.21 4.62 -2.67
CA SER A 42 5.77 3.56 -1.74
C SER A 42 4.24 3.47 -1.62
N VAL A 43 3.53 4.56 -1.86
CA VAL A 43 2.06 4.57 -1.91
C VAL A 43 1.55 3.77 -3.12
N ASP A 44 2.25 3.83 -4.24
CA ASP A 44 1.94 3.04 -5.44
C ASP A 44 2.04 1.53 -5.15
N PHE A 45 3.02 1.10 -4.34
CA PHE A 45 3.12 -0.28 -3.87
C PHE A 45 1.88 -0.71 -3.07
N PHE A 46 1.36 0.13 -2.17
CA PHE A 46 0.16 -0.21 -1.39
C PHE A 46 -1.08 -0.35 -2.27
N PHE A 47 -1.21 0.46 -3.32
CA PHE A 47 -2.28 0.30 -4.30
C PHE A 47 -2.14 -1.02 -5.07
N MET A 48 -0.93 -1.40 -5.50
CA MET A 48 -0.70 -2.69 -6.17
C MET A 48 -1.03 -3.88 -5.28
N VAL A 49 -0.57 -3.88 -4.03
CA VAL A 49 -0.92 -4.92 -3.05
C VAL A 49 -2.43 -5.02 -2.86
N SER A 50 -3.11 -3.86 -2.85
CA SER A 50 -4.57 -3.84 -2.76
C SER A 50 -5.24 -4.50 -3.95
N GLY A 51 -4.75 -4.23 -5.16
CA GLY A 51 -5.20 -4.90 -6.39
C GLY A 51 -4.92 -6.40 -6.40
N LEU A 52 -3.72 -6.81 -5.98
CA LEU A 52 -3.30 -8.21 -5.91
C LEU A 52 -4.27 -9.10 -5.12
N PHE A 53 -4.76 -8.59 -3.98
CA PHE A 53 -5.69 -9.33 -3.13
C PHE A 53 -7.16 -9.05 -3.41
N PHE A 54 -7.47 -7.98 -4.15
CA PHE A 54 -8.83 -7.54 -4.38
C PHE A 54 -9.62 -8.50 -5.24
N LEU A 55 -9.09 -8.86 -6.39
CA LEU A 55 -9.80 -9.60 -7.40
C LEU A 55 -10.36 -10.93 -6.85
N LYS A 56 -9.50 -11.71 -6.18
CA LYS A 56 -9.88 -12.98 -5.57
C LYS A 56 -10.92 -12.82 -4.45
N SER A 57 -10.85 -11.70 -3.70
CA SER A 57 -11.76 -11.45 -2.59
C SER A 57 -13.14 -10.95 -3.01
N ILE A 58 -13.22 -10.24 -4.15
CA ILE A 58 -14.45 -9.61 -4.62
C ILE A 58 -15.25 -10.50 -5.58
N GLU A 59 -14.64 -11.51 -6.20
CA GLU A 59 -15.29 -12.38 -7.18
C GLU A 59 -16.59 -12.99 -6.66
N LYS A 60 -16.63 -13.36 -5.39
CA LYS A 60 -17.83 -13.90 -4.73
C LYS A 60 -19.02 -12.93 -4.63
N TYR A 61 -18.77 -11.62 -4.85
CA TYR A 61 -19.79 -10.57 -4.85
C TYR A 61 -20.21 -10.17 -6.26
N ARG A 62 -19.67 -10.82 -7.30
CA ARG A 62 -19.89 -10.44 -8.69
C ARG A 62 -21.37 -10.46 -9.07
N GLU A 63 -22.10 -11.49 -8.62
CA GLU A 63 -23.53 -11.64 -8.90
C GLU A 63 -24.45 -10.94 -7.89
N LYS A 64 -23.87 -10.44 -6.77
CA LYS A 64 -24.64 -9.75 -5.74
C LYS A 64 -24.94 -8.29 -6.11
N PRO A 65 -25.93 -7.63 -5.47
CA PRO A 65 -26.17 -6.19 -5.64
C PRO A 65 -24.90 -5.37 -5.47
N PHE A 66 -24.78 -4.26 -6.20
CA PHE A 66 -23.57 -3.41 -6.13
C PHE A 66 -23.31 -2.90 -4.72
N CYS A 67 -24.34 -2.53 -3.97
CA CYS A 67 -24.22 -2.04 -2.59
C CYS A 67 -23.60 -3.07 -1.65
N GLU A 68 -23.88 -4.37 -1.80
CA GLU A 68 -23.27 -5.40 -0.96
C GLU A 68 -21.77 -5.51 -1.17
N GLY A 69 -21.33 -5.47 -2.43
CA GLY A 69 -19.91 -5.50 -2.75
C GLY A 69 -19.19 -4.22 -2.33
N ALA A 70 -19.82 -3.05 -2.52
CA ALA A 70 -19.29 -1.77 -2.05
C ALA A 70 -19.17 -1.73 -0.51
N CYS A 71 -20.20 -2.20 0.21
CA CYS A 71 -20.14 -2.37 1.65
C CYS A 71 -19.04 -3.33 2.09
N PHE A 72 -18.86 -4.45 1.38
CA PHE A 72 -17.76 -5.37 1.66
C PHE A 72 -16.39 -4.72 1.46
N ILE A 73 -16.22 -3.94 0.38
CA ILE A 73 -14.97 -3.21 0.11
C ILE A 73 -14.69 -2.24 1.26
N PHE A 74 -15.68 -1.45 1.65
CA PHE A 74 -15.54 -0.48 2.72
C PHE A 74 -15.29 -1.17 4.07
N TRP A 75 -16.24 -1.96 4.57
CA TRP A 75 -16.16 -2.57 5.89
C TRP A 75 -15.06 -3.64 6.01
N GLY A 76 -14.84 -4.42 4.97
CA GLY A 76 -13.81 -5.46 4.98
C GLY A 76 -12.40 -4.91 5.16
N ARG A 77 -12.17 -3.65 4.77
CA ARG A 77 -10.86 -2.98 4.84
C ARG A 77 -10.76 -1.98 5.98
N THR A 78 -11.81 -1.22 6.26
CA THR A 78 -11.79 -0.14 7.26
C THR A 78 -12.13 -0.58 8.66
N LYS A 79 -13.01 -1.59 8.85
CA LYS A 79 -13.45 -1.98 10.19
C LYS A 79 -12.31 -2.30 11.17
N ARG A 80 -11.20 -2.83 10.66
CA ARG A 80 -10.04 -3.16 11.50
C ARG A 80 -9.25 -1.94 11.95
N PHE A 81 -9.37 -0.84 11.22
CA PHE A 81 -8.59 0.38 11.42
C PHE A 81 -9.47 1.61 11.65
N ILE A 82 -10.80 1.41 11.81
CA ILE A 82 -11.74 2.53 11.92
C ILE A 82 -11.41 3.43 13.12
N VAL A 83 -11.03 2.85 14.24
CA VAL A 83 -10.67 3.63 15.43
C VAL A 83 -9.36 4.39 15.25
N PRO A 84 -8.25 3.76 14.79
CA PRO A 84 -7.05 4.50 14.41
C PRO A 84 -7.29 5.58 13.36
N LEU A 85 -8.16 5.34 12.37
CA LEU A 85 -8.54 6.34 11.37
C LEU A 85 -9.29 7.52 11.97
N ILE A 86 -10.24 7.26 12.87
CA ILE A 86 -10.96 8.32 13.59
C ILE A 86 -10.00 9.12 14.47
N ILE A 87 -9.11 8.48 15.21
CA ILE A 87 -8.11 9.16 16.04
C ILE A 87 -7.19 10.03 15.17
N ALA A 88 -6.70 9.51 14.05
CA ALA A 88 -5.89 10.28 13.12
C ALA A 88 -6.67 11.49 12.55
N ALA A 89 -7.94 11.31 12.13
CA ALA A 89 -8.79 12.38 11.62
C ALA A 89 -9.07 13.45 12.68
N LEU A 90 -9.38 13.05 13.92
CA LEU A 90 -9.60 13.98 15.03
C LEU A 90 -8.33 14.73 15.40
N SER A 91 -7.17 14.06 15.40
CA SER A 91 -5.87 14.70 15.64
C SER A 91 -5.57 15.77 14.58
N ILE A 92 -5.84 15.45 13.31
CA ILE A 92 -5.71 16.40 12.20
C ILE A 92 -6.64 17.60 12.39
N SER A 93 -7.91 17.35 12.72
CA SER A 93 -8.90 18.40 12.94
C SER A 93 -8.52 19.28 14.13
N TYR A 94 -8.06 18.68 15.23
CA TYR A 94 -7.58 19.42 16.40
C TYR A 94 -6.41 20.33 16.07
N CYS A 95 -5.39 19.81 15.38
CA CYS A 95 -4.25 20.61 14.97
C CYS A 95 -4.65 21.79 14.07
N ASN A 96 -5.57 21.58 13.14
CA ASN A 96 -6.09 22.64 12.28
C ASN A 96 -6.78 23.76 13.07
N VAL A 97 -7.59 23.42 14.05
CA VAL A 97 -8.29 24.39 14.91
C VAL A 97 -7.30 25.08 15.86
N ALA A 98 -6.45 24.30 16.53
CA ALA A 98 -5.55 24.82 17.56
C ALA A 98 -4.49 25.79 16.99
N PHE A 99 -4.10 25.60 15.73
CA PHE A 99 -3.07 26.44 15.08
C PHE A 99 -3.66 27.46 14.09
N ALA A 100 -4.99 27.72 14.17
CA ALA A 100 -5.71 28.69 13.34
C ALA A 100 -5.34 28.61 11.85
N LEU A 101 -5.28 27.38 11.34
CA LEU A 101 -4.89 27.14 9.96
C LEU A 101 -5.99 27.67 9.04
N ASP A 102 -5.58 28.48 8.09
CA ASP A 102 -6.48 29.07 7.10
C ASP A 102 -7.17 27.95 6.31
N PHE A 103 -8.47 27.75 6.60
CA PHE A 103 -9.32 26.76 5.93
C PHE A 103 -9.48 27.01 4.43
N ASN A 104 -8.92 28.10 3.89
CA ASN A 104 -8.98 28.47 2.48
C ASN A 104 -8.22 27.52 1.56
N GLY A 105 -7.38 26.64 2.10
CA GLY A 105 -6.77 25.56 1.34
C GLY A 105 -7.47 24.24 1.64
N PHE A 106 -8.26 23.74 0.73
CA PHE A 106 -8.76 22.35 0.64
C PHE A 106 -7.63 21.31 0.77
N ASN A 107 -6.44 21.75 1.15
CA ASN A 107 -5.17 21.10 0.86
C ASN A 107 -4.65 20.19 1.97
N TRP A 108 -5.11 20.22 3.22
CA TRP A 108 -4.33 19.57 4.27
C TRP A 108 -4.98 18.53 5.18
N PRO A 109 -6.21 18.65 5.69
CA PRO A 109 -6.73 17.60 6.59
C PRO A 109 -6.96 16.26 5.88
N PHE A 110 -7.33 16.33 4.59
CA PHE A 110 -7.56 15.14 3.78
C PHE A 110 -6.29 14.61 3.08
N SER A 111 -5.20 15.38 3.03
CA SER A 111 -3.99 14.99 2.31
C SER A 111 -3.32 13.73 2.87
N PHE A 112 -3.45 13.44 4.16
CA PHE A 112 -2.89 12.23 4.76
C PHE A 112 -3.84 11.03 4.71
N LEU A 113 -5.15 11.30 4.71
CA LEU A 113 -6.16 10.24 4.65
C LEU A 113 -6.64 9.98 3.21
N TRP A 114 -6.17 10.77 2.23
CA TRP A 114 -6.55 10.63 0.83
C TRP A 114 -6.36 9.21 0.30
N PHE A 115 -5.30 8.54 0.72
CA PHE A 115 -4.98 7.19 0.30
C PHE A 115 -6.11 6.19 0.60
N PHE A 116 -6.72 6.28 1.81
CA PHE A 116 -7.82 5.39 2.18
C PHE A 116 -9.10 5.70 1.39
N ALA A 117 -9.41 6.99 1.22
CA ALA A 117 -10.56 7.42 0.42
C ALA A 117 -10.37 7.02 -1.06
N ALA A 118 -9.20 7.30 -1.62
CA ALA A 118 -8.86 6.93 -2.99
C ALA A 118 -8.91 5.41 -3.19
N GLN A 119 -8.38 4.63 -2.26
CA GLN A 119 -8.42 3.18 -2.32
C GLN A 119 -9.86 2.65 -2.38
N PHE A 120 -10.77 3.22 -1.57
CA PHE A 120 -12.17 2.85 -1.61
C PHE A 120 -12.81 3.18 -2.97
N VAL A 121 -12.61 4.40 -3.46
CA VAL A 121 -13.16 4.85 -4.75
C VAL A 121 -12.65 3.98 -5.90
N TYR A 122 -11.34 3.73 -5.96
CA TYR A 122 -10.74 2.97 -7.05
C TYR A 122 -11.16 1.50 -7.04
N LEU A 123 -11.22 0.88 -5.87
CA LEU A 123 -11.68 -0.51 -5.77
C LEU A 123 -13.17 -0.64 -6.11
N SER A 124 -14.00 0.34 -5.73
CA SER A 124 -15.40 0.39 -6.12
C SER A 124 -15.58 0.56 -7.63
N PHE A 125 -14.74 1.37 -8.27
CA PHE A 125 -14.67 1.51 -9.72
C PHE A 125 -14.35 0.18 -10.41
N PHE A 126 -13.30 -0.53 -9.96
CA PHE A 126 -12.96 -1.84 -10.54
C PHE A 126 -14.02 -2.92 -10.25
N TYR A 127 -14.69 -2.83 -9.11
CA TYR A 127 -15.83 -3.71 -8.83
C TYR A 127 -16.99 -3.45 -9.80
N PHE A 128 -17.29 -2.17 -10.06
CA PHE A 128 -18.29 -1.80 -11.05
C PHE A 128 -17.91 -2.33 -12.44
N LEU A 129 -16.67 -2.16 -12.88
CA LEU A 129 -16.19 -2.72 -14.15
C LEU A 129 -16.32 -4.25 -14.18
N LEU A 130 -15.94 -4.95 -13.12
CA LEU A 130 -16.03 -6.40 -13.01
C LEU A 130 -17.47 -6.90 -13.13
N LYS A 131 -18.44 -6.14 -12.60
CA LYS A 131 -19.88 -6.47 -12.74
C LYS A 131 -20.41 -6.24 -14.15
N LYS A 132 -19.96 -5.19 -14.83
CA LYS A 132 -20.41 -4.83 -16.18
C LYS A 132 -19.77 -5.70 -17.25
N ILE A 133 -18.51 -6.07 -17.08
CA ILE A 133 -17.74 -6.82 -18.06
C ILE A 133 -17.75 -8.30 -17.67
N LYS A 134 -18.58 -9.12 -18.36
CA LYS A 134 -18.70 -10.56 -18.07
C LYS A 134 -17.44 -11.34 -18.45
N SER A 135 -16.82 -11.00 -19.58
CA SER A 135 -15.61 -11.68 -20.07
C SER A 135 -14.37 -11.28 -19.26
N ARG A 136 -13.63 -12.28 -18.78
CA ARG A 136 -12.36 -12.05 -18.06
C ARG A 136 -11.30 -11.40 -18.95
N SER A 137 -11.20 -11.84 -20.19
CA SER A 137 -10.28 -11.26 -21.17
C SER A 137 -10.57 -9.78 -21.41
N THR A 138 -11.85 -9.44 -21.66
CA THR A 138 -12.27 -8.05 -21.85
C THR A 138 -12.00 -7.19 -20.61
N PHE A 139 -12.21 -7.73 -19.41
CA PHE A 139 -11.86 -7.05 -18.17
C PHE A 139 -10.34 -6.77 -18.07
N ASN A 140 -9.50 -7.75 -18.45
CA ASN A 140 -8.05 -7.58 -18.45
C ASN A 140 -7.61 -6.50 -19.46
N VAL A 141 -8.21 -6.48 -20.65
CA VAL A 141 -7.97 -5.42 -21.64
C VAL A 141 -8.37 -4.05 -21.09
N ALA A 142 -9.54 -3.94 -20.42
CA ALA A 142 -9.94 -2.71 -19.76
C ALA A 142 -8.92 -2.26 -18.68
N CYS A 143 -8.39 -3.18 -17.89
CA CYS A 143 -7.32 -2.89 -16.93
C CYS A 143 -6.06 -2.36 -17.63
N ILE A 144 -5.64 -2.96 -18.75
CA ILE A 144 -4.48 -2.50 -19.54
C ILE A 144 -4.71 -1.08 -20.06
N ILE A 145 -5.91 -0.79 -20.59
CA ILE A 145 -6.27 0.55 -21.06
C ILE A 145 -6.17 1.56 -19.90
N VAL A 146 -6.73 1.24 -18.73
CA VAL A 146 -6.65 2.09 -17.53
C VAL A 146 -5.19 2.36 -17.16
N ILE A 147 -4.32 1.33 -17.18
CA ILE A 147 -2.90 1.47 -16.89
C ILE A 147 -2.25 2.45 -17.88
N CYS A 148 -2.40 2.22 -19.18
CA CYS A 148 -1.78 3.05 -20.22
C CYS A 148 -2.24 4.51 -20.14
N VAL A 149 -3.56 4.74 -20.07
CA VAL A 149 -4.14 6.07 -20.05
C VAL A 149 -3.73 6.85 -18.81
N LEU A 150 -3.83 6.24 -17.61
CA LEU A 150 -3.57 6.97 -16.38
C LEU A 150 -2.08 7.15 -16.11
N LEU A 151 -1.22 6.21 -16.49
CA LEU A 151 0.23 6.43 -16.42
C LEU A 151 0.65 7.53 -17.38
N PHE A 152 0.11 7.56 -18.61
CA PHE A 152 0.37 8.65 -19.55
C PHE A 152 -0.15 9.98 -19.01
N ALA A 153 -1.40 10.05 -18.56
CA ALA A 153 -2.00 11.26 -18.00
C ALA A 153 -1.20 11.80 -16.79
N SER A 154 -0.65 10.90 -15.97
CA SER A 154 0.12 11.30 -14.78
C SER A 154 1.39 12.11 -15.12
N ARG A 155 1.88 12.07 -16.35
CA ARG A 155 3.02 12.91 -16.80
C ARG A 155 2.68 14.39 -16.87
N PHE A 156 1.42 14.71 -17.12
CA PHE A 156 0.95 16.09 -17.33
C PHE A 156 0.36 16.71 -16.06
N VAL A 157 0.30 15.95 -14.99
CA VAL A 157 -0.26 16.39 -13.72
C VAL A 157 0.87 16.60 -12.71
N SER A 158 0.91 17.78 -12.13
CA SER A 158 1.90 18.14 -11.11
C SER A 158 1.63 17.44 -9.76
N SER A 159 2.65 17.35 -8.91
CA SER A 159 2.48 17.00 -7.50
C SER A 159 1.59 18.06 -6.80
N PRO A 160 0.65 17.68 -5.89
CA PRO A 160 0.46 16.34 -5.30
C PRO A 160 -0.54 15.43 -6.03
N ILE A 161 -1.21 15.90 -7.08
CA ILE A 161 -2.30 15.17 -7.76
C ILE A 161 -1.79 13.97 -8.57
N ASN A 162 -0.52 13.96 -8.91
CA ASN A 162 0.11 12.89 -9.71
C ASN A 162 -0.07 11.49 -9.09
N ALA A 163 0.12 11.33 -7.78
CA ALA A 163 -0.03 10.05 -7.10
C ALA A 163 -1.49 9.52 -7.10
N PRO A 164 -2.53 10.33 -6.81
CA PRO A 164 -3.91 9.93 -7.01
C PRO A 164 -4.23 9.47 -8.44
N VAL A 165 -3.71 10.15 -9.46
CA VAL A 165 -3.95 9.77 -10.87
C VAL A 165 -3.35 8.40 -11.18
N ARG A 166 -2.20 8.04 -10.62
CA ARG A 166 -1.58 6.71 -10.80
C ARG A 166 -2.27 5.60 -10.03
N GLY A 167 -2.94 5.90 -8.92
CA GLY A 167 -3.50 4.91 -8.01
C GLY A 167 -4.33 3.83 -8.69
N PRO A 168 -5.31 4.15 -9.56
CA PRO A 168 -6.09 3.13 -10.26
C PRO A 168 -5.24 2.24 -11.18
N ALA A 169 -4.22 2.82 -11.85
CA ALA A 169 -3.30 2.03 -12.67
C ALA A 169 -2.54 1.01 -11.83
N MET A 170 -2.07 1.40 -10.64
CA MET A 170 -1.38 0.50 -9.72
C MET A 170 -2.29 -0.62 -9.23
N ILE A 171 -3.54 -0.34 -8.91
CA ILE A 171 -4.53 -1.37 -8.55
C ILE A 171 -4.75 -2.33 -9.72
N ALA A 172 -4.88 -1.81 -10.94
CA ALA A 172 -5.04 -2.64 -12.14
C ALA A 172 -3.84 -3.56 -12.37
N ILE A 173 -2.60 -3.06 -12.22
CA ILE A 173 -1.38 -3.88 -12.28
C ILE A 173 -1.44 -5.00 -11.24
N GLY A 174 -1.78 -4.68 -9.99
CA GLY A 174 -1.92 -5.68 -8.93
C GLY A 174 -2.96 -6.76 -9.25
N MET A 175 -4.11 -6.38 -9.83
CA MET A 175 -5.14 -7.32 -10.27
C MET A 175 -4.65 -8.23 -11.42
N LEU A 176 -3.92 -7.69 -12.39
CA LEU A 176 -3.34 -8.49 -13.46
C LEU A 176 -2.29 -9.45 -12.94
N LEU A 177 -1.42 -9.00 -12.04
CA LEU A 177 -0.42 -9.86 -11.38
C LEU A 177 -1.05 -11.03 -10.64
N SER A 178 -2.22 -10.83 -10.02
CA SER A 178 -2.92 -11.90 -9.30
C SER A 178 -3.40 -13.06 -10.19
N GLN A 179 -3.37 -12.88 -11.50
CA GLN A 179 -3.80 -13.85 -12.51
C GLN A 179 -2.62 -14.55 -13.19
N ILE A 180 -1.39 -14.01 -13.03
CA ILE A 180 -0.20 -14.62 -13.60
C ILE A 180 0.18 -15.83 -12.75
N PRO A 181 0.33 -17.03 -13.33
CA PRO A 181 0.78 -18.20 -12.60
C PRO A 181 2.22 -17.98 -12.11
N THR A 182 2.51 -18.45 -10.91
CA THR A 182 3.88 -18.42 -10.38
C THR A 182 4.79 -19.35 -11.18
N ILE A 183 6.05 -18.94 -11.37
CA ILE A 183 7.04 -19.79 -12.03
C ILE A 183 7.18 -21.09 -11.26
N SER A 184 7.01 -22.21 -11.94
CA SER A 184 7.30 -23.54 -11.44
C SER A 184 8.21 -24.27 -12.41
N ILE A 185 9.26 -24.91 -11.88
CA ILE A 185 10.23 -25.66 -12.68
C ILE A 185 9.95 -27.14 -12.47
N ASN A 186 9.67 -27.85 -13.56
CA ASN A 186 9.46 -29.28 -13.54
C ASN A 186 10.82 -29.99 -13.68
N ALA A 187 11.18 -30.83 -12.74
CA ALA A 187 12.31 -31.73 -12.80
C ALA A 187 11.86 -33.19 -12.59
N LYS A 188 12.66 -34.16 -13.00
CA LYS A 188 12.35 -35.59 -12.82
C LYS A 188 12.10 -35.97 -11.35
N ASP A 189 12.79 -35.31 -10.44
CA ASP A 189 12.64 -35.44 -8.99
C ASP A 189 11.85 -34.27 -8.44
N GLU A 190 10.76 -34.56 -7.74
CA GLU A 190 9.86 -33.56 -7.15
C GLU A 190 10.59 -32.67 -6.13
N SER A 191 11.51 -33.25 -5.33
CA SER A 191 12.31 -32.50 -4.36
C SER A 191 13.23 -31.49 -5.04
N ARG A 192 13.84 -31.89 -6.15
CA ARG A 192 14.70 -31.06 -7.01
C ARG A 192 13.87 -29.96 -7.71
N SER A 193 12.71 -30.32 -8.24
CA SER A 193 11.76 -29.39 -8.85
C SER A 193 11.40 -28.26 -7.86
N ARG A 194 10.99 -28.63 -6.64
CA ARG A 194 10.63 -27.68 -5.58
C ARG A 194 11.82 -26.78 -5.20
N ARG A 195 13.01 -27.33 -5.03
CA ARG A 195 14.22 -26.55 -4.69
C ARG A 195 14.55 -25.54 -5.79
N LEU A 196 14.59 -25.96 -7.04
CA LEU A 196 14.86 -25.08 -8.19
C LEU A 196 13.83 -23.96 -8.28
N THR A 197 12.55 -24.28 -8.15
CA THR A 197 11.45 -23.30 -8.14
C THR A 197 11.64 -22.24 -7.04
N LEU A 198 11.93 -22.67 -5.81
CA LEU A 198 12.17 -21.76 -4.70
C LEU A 198 13.42 -20.90 -4.93
N THR A 199 14.52 -21.49 -5.44
CA THR A 199 15.77 -20.77 -5.73
C THR A 199 15.55 -19.69 -6.79
N VAL A 200 14.88 -20.00 -7.91
CA VAL A 200 14.61 -19.02 -8.97
C VAL A 200 13.73 -17.88 -8.46
N ASN A 201 12.67 -18.19 -7.70
CA ASN A 201 11.81 -17.15 -7.13
C ASN A 201 12.55 -16.31 -6.07
N ALA A 202 13.46 -16.90 -5.28
CA ALA A 202 14.27 -16.17 -4.30
C ALA A 202 15.29 -15.23 -4.98
N ILE A 203 15.96 -15.70 -6.04
CA ILE A 203 16.85 -14.87 -6.85
C ILE A 203 16.06 -13.73 -7.50
N GLY A 204 14.90 -14.02 -8.10
CA GLY A 204 14.03 -13.01 -8.71
C GLY A 204 13.58 -11.95 -7.70
N PHE A 205 13.21 -12.37 -6.49
CA PHE A 205 12.87 -11.45 -5.40
C PHE A 205 14.06 -10.57 -5.01
N ALA A 206 15.25 -11.16 -4.84
CA ALA A 206 16.46 -10.42 -4.48
C ALA A 206 16.84 -9.39 -5.56
N LEU A 207 16.78 -9.77 -6.84
CA LEU A 207 17.05 -8.86 -7.96
C LEU A 207 16.02 -7.73 -8.05
N ALA A 208 14.74 -8.02 -7.85
CA ALA A 208 13.69 -7.00 -7.84
C ALA A 208 13.84 -6.04 -6.65
N ALA A 209 14.23 -6.56 -5.47
CA ALA A 209 14.52 -5.73 -4.29
C ALA A 209 15.77 -4.86 -4.52
N ALA A 210 16.83 -5.40 -5.11
CA ALA A 210 18.02 -4.64 -5.49
C ALA A 210 17.70 -3.53 -6.49
N LEU A 211 16.87 -3.82 -7.51
CA LEU A 211 16.39 -2.83 -8.47
C LEU A 211 15.58 -1.72 -7.77
N MET A 212 14.73 -2.08 -6.82
CA MET A 212 13.97 -1.11 -6.02
C MET A 212 14.90 -0.16 -5.23
N LEU A 213 15.89 -0.72 -4.54
CA LEU A 213 16.89 0.04 -3.80
C LEU A 213 17.73 0.93 -4.72
N PHE A 214 18.16 0.39 -5.87
CA PHE A 214 18.89 1.15 -6.88
C PHE A 214 18.09 2.36 -7.36
N ILE A 215 16.82 2.18 -7.71
CA ILE A 215 15.93 3.28 -8.15
C ILE A 215 15.75 4.32 -7.04
N ALA A 216 15.67 3.89 -5.79
CA ALA A 216 15.55 4.79 -4.64
C ALA A 216 16.80 5.63 -4.41
N TYR A 217 17.98 5.04 -4.65
CA TYR A 217 19.28 5.66 -4.31
C TYR A 217 19.81 6.60 -5.40
N VAL A 218 19.58 6.30 -6.70
CA VAL A 218 20.18 7.09 -7.81
C VAL A 218 19.54 8.48 -7.92
N PRO A 219 20.27 9.59 -7.74
CA PRO A 219 19.74 10.93 -7.90
C PRO A 219 19.50 11.26 -9.38
N GLY A 220 18.59 12.17 -9.67
CA GLY A 220 18.46 12.82 -11.00
C GLY A 220 17.45 12.23 -11.98
N PHE A 221 16.87 11.07 -11.76
CA PHE A 221 15.94 10.42 -12.72
C PHE A 221 14.45 10.57 -12.31
N ALA A 222 14.00 11.75 -11.93
CA ALA A 222 12.73 11.92 -11.22
C ALA A 222 11.50 11.30 -11.93
N ILE A 223 11.31 11.54 -13.22
CA ILE A 223 10.11 11.04 -13.92
C ILE A 223 10.30 9.59 -14.40
N GLY A 224 11.45 9.27 -15.00
CA GLY A 224 11.74 7.91 -15.48
C GLY A 224 11.75 6.86 -14.37
N LYS A 225 12.25 7.19 -13.17
CA LYS A 225 12.25 6.32 -11.99
C LYS A 225 10.86 5.85 -11.58
N ILE A 226 9.88 6.76 -11.55
CA ILE A 226 8.52 6.42 -11.15
C ILE A 226 7.95 5.34 -12.09
N TYR A 227 8.15 5.47 -13.39
CA TYR A 227 7.64 4.48 -14.34
C TYR A 227 8.38 3.15 -14.27
N ILE A 228 9.72 3.16 -14.13
CA ILE A 228 10.49 1.93 -13.95
C ILE A 228 10.07 1.23 -12.65
N PHE A 229 9.88 1.99 -11.57
CA PHE A 229 9.39 1.45 -10.32
C PHE A 229 7.99 0.85 -10.48
N CYS A 230 7.03 1.62 -10.99
CA CYS A 230 5.64 1.20 -11.08
C CYS A 230 5.41 0.05 -12.06
N CYS A 231 6.11 0.04 -13.20
CA CYS A 231 5.86 -0.92 -14.27
C CYS A 231 6.78 -2.14 -14.22
N ILE A 232 7.91 -2.07 -13.53
CA ILE A 232 8.92 -3.14 -13.54
C ILE A 232 9.27 -3.57 -12.13
N ALA A 233 9.92 -2.73 -11.34
CA ALA A 233 10.51 -3.15 -10.05
C ALA A 233 9.45 -3.63 -9.04
N CYS A 234 8.40 -2.86 -8.84
CA CYS A 234 7.35 -3.18 -7.90
C CYS A 234 6.51 -4.41 -8.34
N PRO A 235 6.04 -4.52 -9.61
CA PRO A 235 5.40 -5.73 -10.09
C PRO A 235 6.25 -6.98 -9.95
N LEU A 236 7.53 -6.94 -10.32
CA LEU A 236 8.45 -8.07 -10.18
C LEU A 236 8.62 -8.46 -8.70
N LEU A 237 8.83 -7.48 -7.83
CA LEU A 237 8.96 -7.71 -6.39
C LEU A 237 7.73 -8.41 -5.82
N LEU A 238 6.52 -7.92 -6.16
CA LEU A 238 5.27 -8.52 -5.71
C LEU A 238 5.04 -9.91 -6.28
N TYR A 239 5.37 -10.12 -7.55
CA TYR A 239 5.25 -11.40 -8.21
C TYR A 239 6.10 -12.46 -7.51
N PHE A 240 7.42 -12.20 -7.36
CA PHE A 240 8.32 -13.14 -6.71
C PHE A 240 8.06 -13.30 -5.22
N ALA A 241 7.67 -12.22 -4.51
CA ALA A 241 7.23 -12.32 -3.12
C ALA A 241 6.01 -13.23 -2.97
N SER A 242 5.04 -13.13 -3.90
CA SER A 242 3.82 -13.96 -3.86
C SER A 242 4.11 -15.44 -4.11
N ALA A 243 5.15 -15.75 -4.89
CA ALA A 243 5.58 -17.10 -5.24
C ALA A 243 6.35 -17.80 -4.10
N LEU A 244 6.88 -17.06 -3.14
CA LEU A 244 7.64 -17.57 -2.01
C LEU A 244 6.73 -17.80 -0.78
N PRO A 245 6.52 -19.04 -0.31
CA PRO A 245 5.59 -19.35 0.76
C PRO A 245 6.20 -19.08 2.15
N VAL A 246 6.65 -17.85 2.38
CA VAL A 246 7.25 -17.47 3.67
C VAL A 246 6.15 -17.21 4.71
N ARG A 247 6.12 -18.04 5.75
CA ARG A 247 5.20 -17.91 6.88
C ARG A 247 5.97 -17.58 8.15
N SER A 248 5.83 -16.36 8.64
CA SER A 248 6.47 -15.90 9.87
C SER A 248 5.51 -15.04 10.67
N LYS A 249 5.35 -15.35 11.96
CA LYS A 249 4.55 -14.54 12.89
C LYS A 249 5.14 -13.14 13.03
N PHE A 250 6.47 -13.04 13.05
CA PHE A 250 7.18 -11.78 13.14
C PHE A 250 6.93 -10.89 11.91
N LEU A 251 7.08 -11.44 10.69
CA LEU A 251 6.82 -10.68 9.46
C LEU A 251 5.34 -10.25 9.36
N ASN A 252 4.42 -11.11 9.77
CA ASN A 252 3.00 -10.74 9.83
C ASN A 252 2.74 -9.60 10.83
N PHE A 253 3.44 -9.60 11.97
CA PHE A 253 3.39 -8.51 12.93
C PHE A 253 3.92 -7.20 12.33
N LEU A 254 5.06 -7.22 11.64
CA LEU A 254 5.59 -6.04 10.93
C LEU A 254 4.56 -5.47 9.94
N GLY A 255 3.91 -6.33 9.15
CA GLY A 255 2.86 -5.91 8.22
C GLY A 255 1.63 -5.32 8.92
N GLU A 256 1.29 -5.78 10.11
CA GLU A 256 0.24 -5.15 10.92
C GLU A 256 0.64 -3.76 11.41
N VAL A 257 1.88 -3.61 11.87
CA VAL A 257 2.42 -2.32 12.36
C VAL A 257 2.51 -1.28 11.23
N SER A 258 2.70 -1.70 9.99
CA SER A 258 2.89 -0.80 8.84
C SER A 258 1.79 0.27 8.69
N VAL A 259 0.53 -0.09 8.94
CA VAL A 259 -0.60 0.85 8.88
C VAL A 259 -0.54 1.88 10.00
N PHE A 260 -0.08 1.49 11.18
CA PHE A 260 0.01 2.39 12.34
C PHE A 260 1.19 3.36 12.21
N ILE A 261 2.29 2.94 11.55
CA ILE A 261 3.35 3.86 11.16
C ILE A 261 2.81 4.94 10.22
N TYR A 262 2.02 4.54 9.21
CA TYR A 262 1.41 5.49 8.27
C TYR A 262 0.43 6.44 8.98
N LEU A 263 -0.49 5.93 9.80
CA LEU A 263 -1.46 6.74 10.53
C LEU A 263 -0.83 7.60 11.62
N GLY A 264 0.24 7.12 12.27
CA GLY A 264 0.95 7.86 13.30
C GLY A 264 1.70 9.09 12.77
N GLN A 265 2.00 9.13 11.47
CA GLN A 265 2.58 10.31 10.84
C GLN A 265 1.60 11.50 10.80
N CYS A 266 0.31 11.24 10.64
CA CYS A 266 -0.70 12.27 10.40
C CYS A 266 -0.71 13.39 11.45
N PRO A 267 -0.83 13.13 12.76
CA PRO A 267 -0.83 14.18 13.77
C PRO A 267 0.51 14.88 13.92
N ILE A 268 1.61 14.16 13.72
CA ILE A 268 2.96 14.67 13.95
C ILE A 268 3.42 15.58 12.82
N LEU A 269 3.13 15.21 11.57
CA LEU A 269 3.46 16.05 10.41
C LEU A 269 2.76 17.40 10.49
N LEU A 270 1.54 17.44 11.00
CA LEU A 270 0.82 18.69 11.20
C LEU A 270 1.48 19.54 12.28
N HIS A 271 1.80 18.96 13.43
CA HIS A 271 2.50 19.66 14.50
C HIS A 271 3.87 20.18 14.01
N HIS A 272 4.64 19.34 13.31
CA HIS A 272 5.93 19.72 12.77
C HIS A 272 5.83 20.91 11.80
N TYR A 273 4.90 20.83 10.85
CA TYR A 273 4.76 21.85 9.81
C TYR A 273 4.44 23.23 10.37
N TYR A 274 3.76 23.30 11.52
CA TYR A 274 3.25 24.54 12.09
C TYR A 274 4.01 25.03 13.34
N VAL A 275 4.68 24.14 14.09
CA VAL A 275 5.29 24.48 15.38
C VAL A 275 6.80 24.35 15.36
N SER A 276 7.33 23.32 14.74
CA SER A 276 8.76 23.02 14.74
C SER A 276 9.21 22.69 13.32
N ARG A 277 10.13 23.47 12.78
CA ARG A 277 10.71 23.19 11.44
C ARG A 277 11.74 22.07 11.44
N ASP A 278 12.03 21.44 12.58
CA ASP A 278 12.99 20.33 12.68
C ASP A 278 12.27 18.98 12.83
N THR A 279 12.29 18.17 11.76
CA THR A 279 11.72 16.82 11.73
C THR A 279 12.54 15.79 12.48
N ARG A 280 13.81 16.10 12.82
CA ARG A 280 14.73 15.12 13.42
C ARG A 280 14.29 14.65 14.79
N GLU A 281 13.62 15.54 15.55
CA GLU A 281 13.10 15.23 16.88
C GLU A 281 11.79 14.42 16.85
N GLN A 282 11.21 14.20 15.67
CA GLN A 282 9.86 13.64 15.52
C GLN A 282 9.84 12.10 15.40
N PHE A 283 11.00 11.45 15.31
CA PHE A 283 11.06 9.99 15.20
C PHE A 283 10.50 9.29 16.44
N ILE A 284 10.89 9.74 17.63
CA ILE A 284 10.40 9.17 18.89
C ILE A 284 8.88 9.36 19.04
N PRO A 285 8.31 10.57 18.86
CA PRO A 285 6.88 10.78 18.79
C PRO A 285 6.16 9.87 17.78
N LEU A 286 6.73 9.66 16.59
CA LEU A 286 6.16 8.74 15.59
C LEU A 286 6.07 7.31 16.12
N CYS A 287 7.14 6.81 16.72
CA CYS A 287 7.15 5.46 17.31
C CYS A 287 6.11 5.34 18.42
N ILE A 288 6.00 6.36 19.29
CA ILE A 288 5.01 6.38 20.38
C ILE A 288 3.59 6.40 19.81
N CYS A 289 3.28 7.29 18.87
CA CYS A 289 1.96 7.35 18.24
C CYS A 289 1.58 6.06 17.53
N ALA A 290 2.50 5.48 16.75
CA ALA A 290 2.27 4.20 16.09
C ALA A 290 2.01 3.07 17.09
N ALA A 291 2.79 3.01 18.17
CA ALA A 291 2.62 2.01 19.24
C ALA A 291 1.28 2.20 19.97
N LEU A 292 0.91 3.42 20.34
CA LEU A 292 -0.37 3.71 20.99
C LEU A 292 -1.56 3.32 20.11
N LEU A 293 -1.56 3.72 18.83
CA LEU A 293 -2.61 3.36 17.88
C LEU A 293 -2.71 1.84 17.72
N PHE A 294 -1.58 1.14 17.67
CA PHE A 294 -1.53 -0.32 17.59
C PHE A 294 -2.15 -0.96 18.84
N VAL A 295 -1.75 -0.52 20.04
CA VAL A 295 -2.27 -1.06 21.31
C VAL A 295 -3.76 -0.80 21.45
N ILE A 296 -4.24 0.42 21.18
CA ILE A 296 -5.66 0.79 21.19
C ILE A 296 -6.44 -0.13 20.25
N ASN A 297 -5.94 -0.28 19.02
CA ASN A 297 -6.58 -1.15 18.02
C ASN A 297 -6.66 -2.62 18.49
N ARG A 298 -5.62 -3.13 19.15
CA ARG A 298 -5.59 -4.49 19.71
C ARG A 298 -6.60 -4.67 20.81
N ILE A 299 -6.72 -3.71 21.74
CA ILE A 299 -7.68 -3.75 22.85
C ILE A 299 -9.11 -3.79 22.33
N ILE A 300 -9.44 -2.93 21.37
CA ILE A 300 -10.79 -2.83 20.81
C ILE A 300 -11.17 -4.08 20.01
N ASN A 301 -10.27 -4.54 19.15
CA ASN A 301 -10.54 -5.75 18.35
C ASN A 301 -10.62 -7.02 19.22
N LYS A 302 -9.91 -7.09 20.36
CA LYS A 302 -10.02 -8.21 21.30
C LYS A 302 -11.42 -8.26 21.94
N LYS A 303 -12.00 -7.11 22.28
CA LYS A 303 -13.37 -7.03 22.82
C LYS A 303 -14.45 -7.46 21.82
N GLN A 304 -14.19 -7.32 20.50
CA GLN A 304 -15.12 -7.75 19.45
C GLN A 304 -15.08 -9.27 19.20
N LEU A 305 -14.02 -9.96 19.62
CA LEU A 305 -13.87 -11.42 19.50
C LEU A 305 -14.49 -12.18 20.67
N ILE A 306 -14.86 -11.49 21.77
CA ILE A 306 -15.45 -12.07 22.99
C ILE A 306 -17.00 -11.93 22.98
N LYS A 307 -17.54 -11.15 22.08
CA LYS A 307 -18.98 -11.08 21.78
C LYS A 307 -19.31 -11.93 20.55
#